data_5ea825be31b3751b40cfcce1c8c91a7a
#
_entry.id   5ea825be31b3751b40cfcce1c8c91a7a
#
_cell.length_a   1.000
_cell.length_b   1.000
_cell.length_c   1.000
_cell.angle_alpha   90.00
_cell.angle_beta   90.00
_cell.angle_gamma   90.00
#
_symmetry.space_group_name_H-M   'P 1'
#
loop_
_entity.id
_entity.type
_entity.pdbx_description
1 polymer ?
#
loop_
_entity_poly.entity_id
_entity_poly.type
_entity_poly.pdbx_seq_one_letter_code
_entity_poly.pdbx_strand_id
1 'polypeptide(L)'
;MGLYDILIPKNHLFRQINELMVFDFVTDELKDTYSESMGAEAYDPEEMFKLLFLKALDPMSDADLVERARTDMAYKYFLGIAPEAEVPHSTSLTKFRKLRLKDAGVLDRLIGKTVAIAKENGLIKSGRIIVDATHTTSPYHSKTPTEILEEESKKLRKAVYGIDEKYKEKMPEKPQTEEFREHIAYCRRLIETVRKDPKLEIHENVRLGTNYLEEILEDDLAELHSLQEREAMIGHKSADTAFFGYKSHFAMTPERIITAVVSSTGDKADGKFTQELIEKSIENGIPVDALIGDGAYSGKDDLEYGAKHNIAMITPLHPSVYNGQESMRKCHGFSFNKDAGMYVCTAGHMAFSKTHNGGKKQKGETRRVVTYYFDVEKCKNCPLRNGCYKEGSKTKSYSETIQSDLHQGQIEFENTERFKELYRERYKIEAKNSELKNVHGLNRCDSTGLFSMTLQTTMAIFTVNIKRIITLMNEKA
;
A
#
# COMPACT_ATOMS: atom_id res chain seq x y z
N MET A 1 -42.05 11.49 -4.01
CA MET A 1 -40.70 11.91 -4.35
C MET A 1 -39.93 12.04 -3.04
N GLY A 2 -38.95 11.19 -2.80
CA GLY A 2 -38.21 11.19 -1.54
C GLY A 2 -37.31 12.43 -1.43
N LEU A 3 -36.93 12.79 -0.19
CA LEU A 3 -36.04 13.95 0.06
C LEU A 3 -34.74 13.85 -0.74
N TYR A 4 -34.17 12.66 -0.84
CA TYR A 4 -32.96 12.41 -1.63
C TYR A 4 -33.12 12.66 -3.14
N ASP A 5 -34.33 12.43 -3.68
CA ASP A 5 -34.61 12.72 -5.10
C ASP A 5 -34.64 14.21 -5.41
N ILE A 6 -34.96 15.03 -4.39
CA ILE A 6 -34.96 16.47 -4.50
C ILE A 6 -33.55 17.05 -4.34
N LEU A 7 -32.79 16.54 -3.38
CA LEU A 7 -31.52 17.14 -2.96
C LEU A 7 -30.31 16.66 -3.77
N ILE A 8 -30.32 15.39 -4.21
CA ILE A 8 -29.14 14.79 -4.87
C ILE A 8 -29.38 14.75 -6.38
N PRO A 9 -28.54 15.44 -7.17
CA PRO A 9 -28.67 15.45 -8.65
C PRO A 9 -28.60 14.04 -9.23
N LYS A 10 -29.30 13.81 -10.35
CA LYS A 10 -29.33 12.50 -11.02
C LYS A 10 -27.93 12.02 -11.48
N ASN A 11 -27.06 12.94 -11.86
CA ASN A 11 -25.68 12.66 -12.28
C ASN A 11 -24.67 12.65 -11.11
N HIS A 12 -25.13 12.66 -9.87
CA HIS A 12 -24.25 12.60 -8.71
C HIS A 12 -23.49 11.27 -8.66
N LEU A 13 -22.21 11.32 -8.30
CA LEU A 13 -21.34 10.13 -8.25
C LEU A 13 -21.96 8.96 -7.48
N PHE A 14 -22.54 9.21 -6.32
CA PHE A 14 -23.13 8.15 -5.50
C PHE A 14 -24.38 7.50 -6.12
N ARG A 15 -25.13 8.21 -6.97
CA ARG A 15 -26.19 7.59 -7.76
C ARG A 15 -25.61 6.66 -8.82
N GLN A 16 -24.59 7.11 -9.53
CA GLN A 16 -23.92 6.31 -10.55
C GLN A 16 -23.27 5.05 -9.95
N ILE A 17 -22.72 5.15 -8.72
CA ILE A 17 -22.15 3.99 -8.03
C ILE A 17 -23.26 2.99 -7.64
N ASN A 18 -24.38 3.47 -7.05
CA ASN A 18 -25.49 2.59 -6.66
C ASN A 18 -26.22 1.98 -7.87
N GLU A 19 -26.20 2.64 -9.04
CA GLU A 19 -26.69 2.10 -10.31
C GLU A 19 -25.72 1.07 -10.91
N LEU A 20 -24.42 1.27 -10.74
CA LEU A 20 -23.38 0.38 -11.27
C LEU A 20 -23.31 -0.94 -10.50
N MET A 21 -23.47 -0.90 -9.18
CA MET A 21 -23.35 -2.10 -8.35
C MET A 21 -24.22 -2.07 -7.09
N VAL A 22 -24.72 -3.23 -6.75
CA VAL A 22 -25.36 -3.52 -5.46
C VAL A 22 -24.28 -4.07 -4.53
N PHE A 23 -24.28 -3.63 -3.29
CA PHE A 23 -23.27 -4.00 -2.29
C PHE A 23 -23.66 -5.23 -1.44
N ASP A 24 -24.75 -5.93 -1.80
CA ASP A 24 -25.25 -7.13 -1.13
C ASP A 24 -24.19 -8.25 -1.01
N PHE A 25 -23.27 -8.34 -1.98
CA PHE A 25 -22.16 -9.29 -1.94
C PHE A 25 -21.30 -9.15 -0.67
N VAL A 26 -21.25 -7.96 -0.04
CA VAL A 26 -20.52 -7.75 1.21
C VAL A 26 -21.13 -8.56 2.33
N THR A 27 -22.46 -8.59 2.41
CA THR A 27 -23.17 -9.39 3.39
C THR A 27 -22.92 -10.89 3.18
N ASP A 28 -22.95 -11.35 1.93
CA ASP A 28 -22.67 -12.75 1.58
C ASP A 28 -21.24 -13.16 1.95
N GLU A 29 -20.25 -12.31 1.67
CA GLU A 29 -18.85 -12.56 1.97
C GLU A 29 -18.54 -12.57 3.47
N LEU A 30 -19.28 -11.80 4.26
CA LEU A 30 -19.01 -11.61 5.68
C LEU A 30 -19.94 -12.39 6.61
N LYS A 31 -20.97 -13.06 6.09
CA LYS A 31 -22.00 -13.76 6.91
C LYS A 31 -21.42 -14.69 7.96
N ASP A 32 -20.39 -15.47 7.61
CA ASP A 32 -19.77 -16.43 8.51
C ASP A 32 -18.96 -15.78 9.65
N THR A 33 -18.73 -14.48 9.57
CA THR A 33 -18.06 -13.71 10.61
C THR A 33 -19.01 -13.17 11.67
N TYR A 34 -20.33 -13.27 11.45
CA TYR A 34 -21.37 -12.81 12.36
C TYR A 34 -21.98 -13.99 13.12
N SER A 35 -22.37 -13.76 14.38
CA SER A 35 -23.10 -14.74 15.18
C SER A 35 -24.60 -14.56 14.97
N GLU A 36 -25.34 -15.65 14.72
CA GLU A 36 -26.80 -15.61 14.55
C GLU A 36 -27.55 -15.38 15.87
N SER A 37 -26.93 -15.67 17.02
CA SER A 37 -27.66 -15.77 18.29
C SER A 37 -26.98 -15.13 19.50
N MET A 38 -25.78 -14.59 19.38
CA MET A 38 -25.03 -14.03 20.52
C MET A 38 -24.46 -12.65 20.24
N GLY A 39 -24.59 -11.76 21.24
CA GLY A 39 -24.00 -10.43 21.24
C GLY A 39 -25.02 -9.32 21.04
N ALA A 40 -24.55 -8.06 21.03
CA ALA A 40 -25.36 -6.91 20.67
C ALA A 40 -25.67 -6.94 19.16
N GLU A 41 -26.80 -6.35 18.78
CA GLU A 41 -27.17 -6.19 17.37
C GLU A 41 -26.03 -5.50 16.59
N ALA A 42 -25.59 -6.14 15.53
CA ALA A 42 -24.50 -5.64 14.72
C ALA A 42 -25.04 -4.64 13.67
N TYR A 43 -24.24 -3.64 13.34
CA TYR A 43 -24.54 -2.80 12.19
C TYR A 43 -24.53 -3.61 10.89
N ASP A 44 -25.30 -3.16 9.91
CA ASP A 44 -25.34 -3.74 8.58
C ASP A 44 -23.94 -3.79 7.96
N PRO A 45 -23.43 -4.96 7.52
CA PRO A 45 -22.15 -5.09 6.85
C PRO A 45 -22.00 -4.18 5.63
N GLU A 46 -23.08 -4.00 4.86
CA GLU A 46 -23.09 -3.13 3.69
C GLU A 46 -22.89 -1.66 4.08
N GLU A 47 -23.57 -1.18 5.12
CA GLU A 47 -23.40 0.17 5.64
C GLU A 47 -21.97 0.41 6.12
N MET A 48 -21.43 -0.53 6.90
CA MET A 48 -20.06 -0.45 7.42
C MET A 48 -19.02 -0.46 6.30
N PHE A 49 -19.21 -1.29 5.27
CA PHE A 49 -18.33 -1.32 4.11
C PHE A 49 -18.41 -0.02 3.29
N LYS A 50 -19.61 0.52 3.09
CA LYS A 50 -19.81 1.81 2.40
C LYS A 50 -19.15 2.96 3.15
N LEU A 51 -19.10 2.95 4.48
CA LEU A 51 -18.32 3.92 5.26
C LEU A 51 -16.81 3.80 4.96
N LEU A 52 -16.25 2.58 4.87
CA LEU A 52 -14.85 2.39 4.48
C LEU A 52 -14.60 2.83 3.04
N PHE A 53 -15.55 2.62 2.14
CA PHE A 53 -15.48 3.14 0.77
C PHE A 53 -15.44 4.67 0.75
N LEU A 54 -16.29 5.34 1.54
CA LEU A 54 -16.28 6.80 1.67
C LEU A 54 -14.96 7.31 2.24
N LYS A 55 -14.37 6.62 3.22
CA LYS A 55 -13.02 6.92 3.75
C LYS A 55 -11.95 6.83 2.67
N ALA A 56 -12.01 5.82 1.81
CA ALA A 56 -11.06 5.67 0.71
C ALA A 56 -11.30 6.68 -0.44
N LEU A 57 -12.54 7.12 -0.62
CA LEU A 57 -12.90 8.13 -1.61
C LEU A 57 -12.39 9.53 -1.21
N ASP A 58 -12.53 9.86 0.07
CA ASP A 58 -12.14 11.14 0.67
C ASP A 58 -11.40 10.84 2.00
N PRO A 59 -10.06 10.72 1.97
CA PRO A 59 -9.30 10.29 3.14
C PRO A 59 -9.42 11.23 4.33
N MET A 60 -9.90 10.71 5.45
CA MET A 60 -10.09 11.41 6.72
C MET A 60 -10.06 10.43 7.89
N SER A 61 -10.03 10.94 9.13
CA SER A 61 -10.16 10.08 10.31
C SER A 61 -11.53 9.43 10.39
N ASP A 62 -11.66 8.32 11.12
CA ASP A 62 -12.95 7.65 11.33
C ASP A 62 -13.96 8.56 12.01
N ALA A 63 -13.50 9.39 12.96
CA ALA A 63 -14.35 10.33 13.65
C ALA A 63 -14.88 11.43 12.70
N ASP A 64 -14.00 11.99 11.84
CA ASP A 64 -14.40 13.00 10.85
C ASP A 64 -15.35 12.42 9.80
N LEU A 65 -15.12 11.17 9.38
CA LEU A 65 -15.99 10.45 8.46
C LEU A 65 -17.41 10.31 9.02
N VAL A 66 -17.52 9.85 10.27
CA VAL A 66 -18.82 9.70 10.93
C VAL A 66 -19.51 11.03 11.12
N GLU A 67 -18.81 12.07 11.54
CA GLU A 67 -19.35 13.42 11.69
C GLU A 67 -19.86 13.97 10.34
N ARG A 68 -19.08 13.80 9.27
CA ARG A 68 -19.49 14.17 7.93
C ARG A 68 -20.70 13.36 7.47
N ALA A 69 -20.73 12.06 7.69
CA ALA A 69 -21.85 11.21 7.31
C ALA A 69 -23.15 11.55 8.06
N ARG A 70 -23.08 12.13 9.26
CA ARG A 70 -24.26 12.62 10.00
C ARG A 70 -24.92 13.81 9.34
N THR A 71 -24.14 14.68 8.71
CA THR A 71 -24.61 15.99 8.19
C THR A 71 -24.72 16.03 6.67
N ASP A 72 -23.98 15.18 5.95
CA ASP A 72 -23.97 15.13 4.49
C ASP A 72 -25.07 14.20 3.96
N MET A 73 -26.08 14.79 3.32
CA MET A 73 -27.22 14.05 2.76
C MET A 73 -26.83 13.11 1.63
N ALA A 74 -25.77 13.42 0.87
CA ALA A 74 -25.29 12.53 -0.18
C ALA A 74 -24.59 11.29 0.41
N TYR A 75 -23.91 11.44 1.55
CA TYR A 75 -23.33 10.32 2.31
C TYR A 75 -24.46 9.43 2.84
N LYS A 76 -25.47 9.98 3.52
CA LYS A 76 -26.62 9.22 4.01
C LYS A 76 -27.35 8.47 2.89
N TYR A 77 -27.55 9.11 1.75
CA TYR A 77 -28.09 8.46 0.55
C TYR A 77 -27.23 7.26 0.11
N PHE A 78 -25.92 7.43 0.04
CA PHE A 78 -25.01 6.36 -0.38
C PHE A 78 -25.00 5.20 0.62
N LEU A 79 -25.04 5.49 1.91
CA LEU A 79 -25.16 4.49 2.97
C LEU A 79 -26.49 3.71 2.91
N GLY A 80 -27.51 4.28 2.29
CA GLY A 80 -28.84 3.67 2.21
C GLY A 80 -29.70 3.91 3.45
N ILE A 81 -29.34 4.84 4.33
CA ILE A 81 -30.03 5.15 5.58
C ILE A 81 -30.97 6.35 5.42
N ALA A 82 -31.98 6.45 6.28
CA ALA A 82 -32.91 7.58 6.30
C ALA A 82 -32.20 8.90 6.69
N PRO A 83 -32.68 10.07 6.25
CA PRO A 83 -32.07 11.36 6.58
C PRO A 83 -31.91 11.62 8.08
N GLU A 84 -32.87 11.14 8.88
CA GLU A 84 -32.91 11.24 10.34
C GLU A 84 -32.15 10.11 11.07
N ALA A 85 -31.76 9.04 10.35
CA ALA A 85 -31.09 7.89 10.96
C ALA A 85 -29.71 8.26 11.52
N GLU A 86 -29.36 7.58 12.60
CA GLU A 86 -28.05 7.68 13.21
C GLU A 86 -27.01 6.93 12.35
N VAL A 87 -25.80 7.45 12.31
CA VAL A 87 -24.64 6.83 11.66
C VAL A 87 -23.87 6.03 12.72
N PRO A 88 -23.30 4.86 12.37
CA PRO A 88 -22.47 4.08 13.29
C PRO A 88 -21.37 4.90 13.94
N HIS A 89 -21.04 4.59 15.19
CA HIS A 89 -19.93 5.26 15.88
C HIS A 89 -18.58 4.88 15.27
N SER A 90 -17.59 5.77 15.31
CA SER A 90 -16.24 5.57 14.74
C SER A 90 -15.55 4.28 15.25
N THR A 91 -15.71 3.95 16.55
CA THR A 91 -15.19 2.70 17.14
C THR A 91 -15.78 1.44 16.50
N SER A 92 -16.96 1.53 15.90
CA SER A 92 -17.58 0.40 15.20
C SER A 92 -16.83 0.09 13.89
N LEU A 93 -16.26 1.11 13.23
CA LEU A 93 -15.42 0.93 12.04
C LEU A 93 -14.14 0.16 12.38
N THR A 94 -13.49 0.50 13.48
CA THR A 94 -12.33 -0.24 14.01
C THR A 94 -12.67 -1.71 14.25
N LYS A 95 -13.80 -1.99 14.96
CA LYS A 95 -14.24 -3.35 15.21
C LYS A 95 -14.56 -4.09 13.90
N PHE A 96 -15.20 -3.44 12.96
CA PHE A 96 -15.52 -4.01 11.66
C PHE A 96 -14.26 -4.42 10.90
N ARG A 97 -13.26 -3.53 10.80
CA ARG A 97 -11.98 -3.86 10.19
C ARG A 97 -11.29 -5.04 10.87
N LYS A 98 -11.16 -5.00 12.19
CA LYS A 98 -10.40 -6.01 12.96
C LYS A 98 -11.09 -7.37 13.06
N LEU A 99 -12.41 -7.40 13.09
CA LEU A 99 -13.15 -8.63 13.35
C LEU A 99 -13.78 -9.25 12.09
N ARG A 100 -14.12 -8.45 11.08
CA ARG A 100 -14.87 -8.90 9.91
C ARG A 100 -14.04 -8.99 8.64
N LEU A 101 -13.13 -8.05 8.41
CA LEU A 101 -12.32 -7.98 7.19
C LEU A 101 -10.92 -8.62 7.33
N LYS A 102 -10.67 -9.36 8.40
CA LYS A 102 -9.35 -9.91 8.71
C LYS A 102 -8.88 -11.00 7.73
N ASP A 103 -9.78 -11.58 6.95
CA ASP A 103 -9.44 -12.55 5.91
C ASP A 103 -8.95 -11.85 4.64
N ALA A 104 -7.69 -12.07 4.28
CA ALA A 104 -7.10 -11.54 3.05
C ALA A 104 -7.85 -11.99 1.79
N GLY A 105 -8.45 -13.17 1.78
CA GLY A 105 -9.24 -13.66 0.65
C GLY A 105 -10.47 -12.80 0.34
N VAL A 106 -11.10 -12.19 1.35
CA VAL A 106 -12.19 -11.22 1.12
C VAL A 106 -11.67 -10.01 0.35
N LEU A 107 -10.50 -9.50 0.71
CA LEU A 107 -9.93 -8.31 0.08
C LEU A 107 -9.60 -8.55 -1.40
N ASP A 108 -9.08 -9.73 -1.76
CA ASP A 108 -8.83 -10.09 -3.16
C ASP A 108 -10.14 -10.20 -3.97
N ARG A 109 -11.20 -10.80 -3.37
CA ARG A 109 -12.53 -10.88 -4.03
C ARG A 109 -13.17 -9.51 -4.28
N LEU A 110 -12.91 -8.51 -3.43
CA LEU A 110 -13.36 -7.14 -3.67
C LEU A 110 -12.78 -6.57 -4.97
N ILE A 111 -11.49 -6.77 -5.20
CA ILE A 111 -10.86 -6.33 -6.46
C ILE A 111 -11.44 -7.11 -7.63
N GLY A 112 -11.54 -8.44 -7.51
CA GLY A 112 -12.15 -9.31 -8.53
C GLY A 112 -13.55 -8.86 -8.93
N LYS A 113 -14.38 -8.41 -7.97
CA LYS A 113 -15.72 -7.88 -8.24
C LYS A 113 -15.67 -6.65 -9.17
N THR A 114 -14.76 -5.70 -8.94
CA THR A 114 -14.62 -4.52 -9.81
C THR A 114 -14.14 -4.90 -11.21
N VAL A 115 -13.24 -5.88 -11.31
CA VAL A 115 -12.76 -6.40 -12.62
C VAL A 115 -13.90 -7.09 -13.37
N ALA A 116 -14.73 -7.89 -12.68
CA ALA A 116 -15.90 -8.53 -13.28
C ALA A 116 -16.87 -7.49 -13.88
N ILE A 117 -17.22 -6.46 -13.12
CA ILE A 117 -18.07 -5.35 -13.58
C ILE A 117 -17.46 -4.67 -14.82
N ALA A 118 -16.16 -4.40 -14.83
CA ALA A 118 -15.49 -3.80 -15.97
C ALA A 118 -15.54 -4.69 -17.21
N LYS A 119 -15.41 -6.00 -17.05
CA LYS A 119 -15.51 -7.00 -18.14
C LYS A 119 -16.92 -7.10 -18.69
N GLU A 120 -17.91 -7.24 -17.82
CA GLU A 120 -19.33 -7.33 -18.20
C GLU A 120 -19.78 -6.12 -19.03
N ASN A 121 -19.25 -4.94 -18.72
CA ASN A 121 -19.49 -3.72 -19.48
C ASN A 121 -18.57 -3.56 -20.71
N GLY A 122 -17.73 -4.56 -21.03
CA GLY A 122 -16.82 -4.54 -22.18
C GLY A 122 -15.83 -3.37 -22.14
N LEU A 123 -15.33 -3.02 -20.95
CA LEU A 123 -14.39 -1.92 -20.75
C LEU A 123 -12.93 -2.38 -20.86
N ILE A 124 -12.63 -3.65 -20.53
CA ILE A 124 -11.31 -4.25 -20.66
C ILE A 124 -11.19 -4.89 -22.04
N LYS A 125 -10.21 -4.41 -22.83
CA LYS A 125 -10.09 -4.75 -24.26
C LYS A 125 -8.91 -5.66 -24.58
N SER A 126 -7.98 -5.88 -23.64
CA SER A 126 -6.77 -6.66 -23.89
C SER A 126 -6.37 -7.48 -22.66
N GLY A 127 -5.56 -8.52 -22.87
CA GLY A 127 -4.92 -9.31 -21.81
C GLY A 127 -3.61 -8.70 -21.30
N ARG A 128 -3.33 -7.44 -21.60
CA ARG A 128 -2.12 -6.77 -21.14
C ARG A 128 -2.29 -6.26 -19.72
N ILE A 129 -1.25 -6.44 -18.89
CA ILE A 129 -1.16 -5.84 -17.59
C ILE A 129 0.10 -4.97 -17.49
N ILE A 130 -0.01 -3.86 -16.80
CA ILE A 130 1.09 -2.96 -16.45
C ILE A 130 1.32 -3.10 -14.96
N VAL A 131 2.56 -3.40 -14.55
CA VAL A 131 2.90 -3.63 -13.15
C VAL A 131 3.85 -2.56 -12.62
N ASP A 132 3.65 -2.19 -11.39
CA ASP A 132 4.55 -1.31 -10.65
C ASP A 132 4.32 -1.46 -9.14
N ALA A 133 5.21 -0.88 -8.34
CA ALA A 133 5.07 -0.80 -6.90
C ALA A 133 5.07 0.64 -6.42
N THR A 134 4.24 0.91 -5.43
CA THR A 134 4.24 2.19 -4.75
C THR A 134 4.55 2.00 -3.27
N HIS A 135 5.32 2.91 -2.69
CA HIS A 135 5.65 2.89 -1.26
C HIS A 135 4.68 3.77 -0.47
N THR A 136 4.35 3.30 0.73
CA THR A 136 3.53 4.01 1.71
C THR A 136 4.34 4.16 2.99
N THR A 137 4.43 5.37 3.51
CA THR A 137 5.22 5.64 4.72
C THR A 137 4.41 5.28 5.96
N SER A 138 5.01 4.54 6.88
CA SER A 138 4.42 4.31 8.20
C SER A 138 4.40 5.62 9.00
N PRO A 139 3.32 5.92 9.72
CA PRO A 139 3.26 7.10 10.60
C PRO A 139 4.28 7.04 11.74
N TYR A 140 4.71 5.86 12.13
CA TYR A 140 5.40 5.63 13.39
C TYR A 140 6.92 5.54 13.27
N HIS A 141 7.50 5.54 12.08
CA HIS A 141 8.93 5.38 11.86
C HIS A 141 9.53 4.26 12.75
N SER A 142 10.72 4.46 13.32
CA SER A 142 11.35 3.50 14.23
C SER A 142 11.12 3.83 15.72
N LYS A 143 10.11 4.64 16.04
CA LYS A 143 9.85 5.11 17.41
C LYS A 143 9.18 4.04 18.25
N THR A 144 9.45 4.10 19.55
CA THR A 144 8.71 3.30 20.53
C THR A 144 7.25 3.78 20.64
N PRO A 145 6.32 2.92 21.09
CA PRO A 145 4.94 3.33 21.34
C PRO A 145 4.82 4.56 22.25
N THR A 146 5.66 4.66 23.27
CA THR A 146 5.73 5.81 24.17
C THR A 146 6.12 7.08 23.43
N GLU A 147 7.20 7.03 22.61
CA GLU A 147 7.64 8.17 21.81
C GLU A 147 6.59 8.65 20.81
N ILE A 148 5.77 7.73 20.27
CA ILE A 148 4.66 8.06 19.37
C ILE A 148 3.60 8.87 20.11
N LEU A 149 3.14 8.38 21.29
CA LEU A 149 2.16 9.08 22.10
C LEU A 149 2.67 10.44 22.58
N GLU A 150 3.96 10.53 22.92
CA GLU A 150 4.61 11.81 23.29
C GLU A 150 4.59 12.81 22.13
N GLU A 151 4.94 12.37 20.94
CA GLU A 151 4.99 13.26 19.79
C GLU A 151 3.60 13.75 19.39
N GLU A 152 2.62 12.85 19.27
CA GLU A 152 1.27 13.21 18.83
C GLU A 152 0.56 14.06 19.90
N SER A 153 0.71 13.74 21.19
CA SER A 153 0.20 14.60 22.26
C SER A 153 0.88 15.99 22.28
N LYS A 154 2.17 16.07 21.93
CA LYS A 154 2.90 17.35 21.80
C LYS A 154 2.38 18.17 20.63
N LYS A 155 2.06 17.53 19.49
CA LYS A 155 1.46 18.21 18.32
C LYS A 155 0.09 18.79 18.67
N LEU A 156 -0.78 17.99 19.32
CA LEU A 156 -2.10 18.45 19.78
C LEU A 156 -1.97 19.63 20.74
N ARG A 157 -1.11 19.55 21.76
CA ARG A 157 -0.86 20.67 22.68
C ARG A 157 -0.36 21.91 21.95
N LYS A 158 0.52 21.76 20.98
CA LYS A 158 1.01 22.89 20.18
C LYS A 158 -0.12 23.56 19.39
N ALA A 159 -1.04 22.78 18.84
CA ALA A 159 -2.22 23.31 18.15
C ALA A 159 -3.12 24.09 19.13
N VAL A 160 -3.40 23.53 20.31
CA VAL A 160 -4.20 24.20 21.36
C VAL A 160 -3.53 25.50 21.86
N TYR A 161 -2.22 25.48 22.11
CA TYR A 161 -1.49 26.66 22.57
C TYR A 161 -1.35 27.74 21.50
N GLY A 162 -1.41 27.35 20.24
CA GLY A 162 -1.46 28.30 19.12
C GLY A 162 -2.75 29.14 19.08
N ILE A 163 -3.82 28.70 19.75
CA ILE A 163 -5.07 29.44 19.90
C ILE A 163 -4.97 30.46 21.02
N ASP A 164 -4.61 30.01 22.23
CA ASP A 164 -4.36 30.86 23.42
C ASP A 164 -3.40 30.16 24.37
N GLU A 165 -2.30 30.81 24.73
CA GLU A 165 -1.30 30.28 25.66
C GLU A 165 -1.84 29.95 27.05
N LYS A 166 -2.94 30.60 27.48
CA LYS A 166 -3.60 30.33 28.79
C LYS A 166 -4.08 28.88 28.91
N TYR A 167 -4.26 28.18 27.81
CA TYR A 167 -4.60 26.76 27.85
C TYR A 167 -3.49 25.88 28.42
N LYS A 168 -2.24 26.37 28.53
CA LYS A 168 -1.15 25.65 29.18
C LYS A 168 -1.49 25.26 30.65
N GLU A 169 -2.21 26.12 31.36
CA GLU A 169 -2.60 25.90 32.78
C GLU A 169 -3.76 24.89 32.91
N LYS A 170 -4.52 24.68 31.85
CA LYS A 170 -5.69 23.78 31.85
C LYS A 170 -5.37 22.37 31.35
N MET A 171 -4.23 22.19 30.69
CA MET A 171 -3.86 20.89 30.13
C MET A 171 -3.29 19.96 31.20
N PRO A 172 -3.56 18.65 31.14
CA PRO A 172 -3.05 17.68 32.10
C PRO A 172 -1.52 17.67 32.12
N GLU A 173 -0.94 17.43 33.31
CA GLU A 173 0.50 17.29 33.45
C GLU A 173 1.00 16.08 32.63
N LYS A 174 2.20 16.24 32.03
CA LYS A 174 2.85 15.19 31.29
C LYS A 174 3.39 14.11 32.22
N PRO A 175 3.40 12.83 31.83
CA PRO A 175 4.09 11.80 32.56
C PRO A 175 5.58 12.13 32.68
N GLN A 176 6.16 11.84 33.84
CA GLN A 176 7.61 11.96 34.08
C GLN A 176 8.33 10.61 34.04
N THR A 177 7.60 9.56 33.68
CA THR A 177 8.08 8.17 33.58
C THR A 177 8.06 7.69 32.14
N GLU A 178 8.82 6.64 31.84
CA GLU A 178 8.80 5.97 30.54
C GLU A 178 7.71 4.87 30.47
N GLU A 179 6.87 4.74 31.51
CA GLU A 179 5.83 3.72 31.56
C GLU A 179 4.72 4.00 30.55
N PHE A 180 4.59 3.11 29.57
CA PHE A 180 3.63 3.22 28.47
C PHE A 180 2.18 3.43 28.94
N ARG A 181 1.76 2.76 30.04
CA ARG A 181 0.41 2.89 30.61
C ARG A 181 0.11 4.30 31.10
N GLU A 182 1.10 5.00 31.62
CA GLU A 182 0.93 6.38 32.09
C GLU A 182 0.76 7.35 30.91
N HIS A 183 1.47 7.10 29.80
CA HIS A 183 1.30 7.87 28.57
C HIS A 183 -0.09 7.66 27.94
N ILE A 184 -0.62 6.46 27.95
CA ILE A 184 -2.01 6.19 27.53
C ILE A 184 -3.00 6.97 28.38
N ALA A 185 -2.88 6.85 29.71
CA ALA A 185 -3.78 7.55 30.64
C ALA A 185 -3.69 9.08 30.50
N TYR A 186 -2.51 9.58 30.23
CA TYR A 186 -2.27 11.00 29.94
C TYR A 186 -2.95 11.42 28.63
N CYS A 187 -2.76 10.69 27.53
CA CYS A 187 -3.37 11.02 26.25
C CYS A 187 -4.90 11.00 26.32
N ARG A 188 -5.50 10.04 27.04
CA ARG A 188 -6.95 10.02 27.29
C ARG A 188 -7.43 11.25 28.03
N ARG A 189 -6.73 11.64 29.11
CA ARG A 189 -7.07 12.88 29.85
C ARG A 189 -6.91 14.13 28.98
N LEU A 190 -5.91 14.16 28.11
CA LEU A 190 -5.70 15.27 27.18
C LEU A 190 -6.87 15.40 26.21
N ILE A 191 -7.28 14.31 25.57
CA ILE A 191 -8.45 14.23 24.67
C ILE A 191 -9.71 14.72 25.39
N GLU A 192 -10.00 14.16 26.59
CA GLU A 192 -11.15 14.60 27.39
C GLU A 192 -11.12 16.09 27.72
N THR A 193 -9.96 16.62 28.05
CA THR A 193 -9.81 18.05 28.38
C THR A 193 -10.10 18.92 27.18
N VAL A 194 -9.63 18.54 26.00
CA VAL A 194 -9.88 19.27 24.76
C VAL A 194 -11.36 19.19 24.37
N ARG A 195 -11.97 18.01 24.42
CA ARG A 195 -13.38 17.80 24.05
C ARG A 195 -14.37 18.47 24.99
N LYS A 196 -14.00 18.74 26.24
CA LYS A 196 -14.85 19.49 27.21
C LYS A 196 -14.94 20.99 26.92
N ASP A 197 -14.05 21.53 26.09
CA ASP A 197 -14.06 22.94 25.73
C ASP A 197 -14.51 23.16 24.28
N PRO A 198 -15.79 23.52 24.02
CA PRO A 198 -16.30 23.68 22.66
C PRO A 198 -15.53 24.74 21.83
N LYS A 199 -14.83 25.66 22.50
CA LYS A 199 -14.01 26.66 21.80
C LYS A 199 -12.79 26.05 21.15
N LEU A 200 -12.30 24.93 21.63
CA LEU A 200 -11.16 24.22 21.06
C LEU A 200 -11.60 23.35 19.88
N GLU A 201 -12.75 22.71 19.96
CA GLU A 201 -13.24 21.79 18.93
C GLU A 201 -13.61 22.50 17.61
N ILE A 202 -13.95 23.76 17.63
CA ILE A 202 -14.23 24.52 16.39
C ILE A 202 -12.97 24.76 15.54
N HIS A 203 -11.78 24.62 16.11
CA HIS A 203 -10.53 24.78 15.40
C HIS A 203 -10.12 23.48 14.71
N GLU A 204 -10.10 23.48 13.40
CA GLU A 204 -9.84 22.30 12.56
C GLU A 204 -8.57 21.55 12.97
N ASN A 205 -7.44 22.24 13.15
CA ASN A 205 -6.17 21.61 13.54
C ASN A 205 -6.22 20.92 14.92
N VAL A 206 -7.03 21.43 15.84
CA VAL A 206 -7.22 20.83 17.17
C VAL A 206 -8.12 19.61 17.05
N ARG A 207 -9.23 19.74 16.32
CA ARG A 207 -10.18 18.65 16.09
C ARG A 207 -9.49 17.47 15.38
N LEU A 208 -8.75 17.73 14.28
CA LEU A 208 -8.00 16.72 13.54
C LEU A 208 -6.94 16.04 14.42
N GLY A 209 -6.18 16.81 15.19
CA GLY A 209 -5.18 16.27 16.10
C GLY A 209 -5.77 15.43 17.24
N THR A 210 -6.95 15.83 17.75
CA THR A 210 -7.67 15.08 18.79
C THR A 210 -8.20 13.75 18.24
N ASN A 211 -8.86 13.78 17.09
CA ASN A 211 -9.40 12.60 16.43
C ASN A 211 -8.29 11.61 16.07
N TYR A 212 -7.17 12.11 15.55
CA TYR A 212 -6.03 11.28 15.20
C TYR A 212 -5.39 10.60 16.44
N LEU A 213 -5.22 11.34 17.55
CA LEU A 213 -4.70 10.75 18.78
C LEU A 213 -5.65 9.72 19.38
N GLU A 214 -6.96 9.92 19.26
CA GLU A 214 -8.00 8.98 19.68
C GLU A 214 -7.95 7.70 18.83
N GLU A 215 -7.83 7.83 17.51
CA GLU A 215 -7.71 6.69 16.59
C GLU A 215 -6.46 5.84 16.91
N ILE A 216 -5.32 6.46 17.20
CA ILE A 216 -4.12 5.74 17.67
C ILE A 216 -4.42 4.92 18.94
N LEU A 217 -5.10 5.50 19.90
CA LEU A 217 -5.41 4.82 21.16
C LEU A 217 -6.42 3.69 21.02
N GLU A 218 -7.30 3.76 20.03
CA GLU A 218 -8.35 2.76 19.78
C GLU A 218 -7.88 1.64 18.85
N ASP A 219 -7.23 2.00 17.74
CA ASP A 219 -6.85 1.06 16.69
C ASP A 219 -5.51 0.39 16.96
N ASP A 220 -4.53 1.15 17.38
CA ASP A 220 -3.13 0.71 17.41
C ASP A 220 -2.66 0.28 18.80
N LEU A 221 -3.48 0.47 19.85
CA LEU A 221 -3.04 0.23 21.21
C LEU A 221 -2.57 -1.21 21.46
N ALA A 222 -3.24 -2.19 20.90
CA ALA A 222 -2.87 -3.60 21.03
C ALA A 222 -1.59 -3.93 20.26
N GLU A 223 -1.36 -3.27 19.14
CA GLU A 223 -0.19 -3.42 18.27
C GLU A 223 1.00 -2.63 18.80
N LEU A 224 0.77 -1.48 19.40
CA LEU A 224 1.78 -0.72 20.12
C LEU A 224 2.35 -1.47 21.33
N HIS A 225 1.58 -2.40 21.92
CA HIS A 225 2.05 -3.27 23.02
C HIS A 225 2.95 -4.41 22.54
N SER A 226 2.83 -4.86 21.30
CA SER A 226 3.67 -5.94 20.76
C SER A 226 4.92 -5.36 20.09
N LEU A 227 5.88 -4.93 20.88
CA LEU A 227 7.18 -4.39 20.43
C LEU A 227 7.98 -5.33 19.50
N GLN A 228 7.57 -6.59 19.32
CA GLN A 228 8.28 -7.59 18.54
C GLN A 228 7.84 -7.71 17.09
N GLU A 229 6.68 -7.19 16.71
CA GLU A 229 6.14 -7.31 15.35
C GLU A 229 5.98 -5.94 14.67
N ARG A 230 7.09 -5.28 14.40
CA ARG A 230 7.10 -4.15 13.47
C ARG A 230 7.17 -4.70 12.06
N GLU A 231 6.02 -4.87 11.44
CA GLU A 231 5.94 -5.31 10.04
C GLU A 231 6.41 -4.24 9.06
N ALA A 232 6.37 -2.95 9.44
CA ALA A 232 6.98 -1.90 8.63
C ALA A 232 8.51 -2.01 8.62
N MET A 233 9.10 -1.91 7.43
CA MET A 233 10.54 -2.06 7.22
C MET A 233 11.11 -0.89 6.42
N ILE A 234 12.44 -0.71 6.54
CA ILE A 234 13.14 0.30 5.75
C ILE A 234 13.23 -0.18 4.30
N GLY A 235 12.66 0.60 3.40
CA GLY A 235 12.83 0.49 1.97
C GLY A 235 13.59 1.68 1.40
N HIS A 236 14.02 1.58 0.15
CA HIS A 236 14.76 2.62 -0.53
C HIS A 236 13.98 3.12 -1.76
N LYS A 237 13.88 4.45 -1.90
CA LYS A 237 13.33 5.13 -3.10
C LYS A 237 14.42 5.42 -4.12
N SER A 238 15.64 5.70 -3.63
CA SER A 238 16.83 5.96 -4.41
C SER A 238 18.06 5.55 -3.62
N ALA A 239 19.26 5.73 -4.17
CA ALA A 239 20.51 5.46 -3.46
C ALA A 239 20.62 6.24 -2.13
N ASP A 240 20.07 7.46 -2.11
CA ASP A 240 20.22 8.41 -1.00
C ASP A 240 18.92 8.60 -0.20
N THR A 241 17.81 8.01 -0.65
CA THR A 241 16.49 8.24 -0.03
C THR A 241 15.88 6.92 0.42
N ALA A 242 15.71 6.77 1.73
CA ALA A 242 15.01 5.66 2.35
C ALA A 242 13.63 6.09 2.87
N PHE A 243 12.74 5.13 3.05
CA PHE A 243 11.48 5.29 3.77
C PHE A 243 11.30 4.13 4.75
N PHE A 244 10.53 4.35 5.80
CA PHE A 244 10.09 3.30 6.71
C PHE A 244 8.60 3.05 6.48
N GLY A 245 8.22 1.83 6.11
CA GLY A 245 6.82 1.55 5.77
C GLY A 245 6.63 0.28 4.95
N TYR A 246 5.71 0.37 4.02
CA TYR A 246 5.19 -0.73 3.21
C TYR A 246 5.29 -0.42 1.72
N LYS A 247 5.14 -1.47 0.91
CA LYS A 247 4.96 -1.37 -0.54
C LYS A 247 3.65 -2.02 -0.95
N SER A 248 2.98 -1.42 -1.92
CA SER A 248 1.85 -2.01 -2.62
C SER A 248 2.26 -2.25 -4.07
N HIS A 249 2.31 -3.53 -4.45
CA HIS A 249 2.59 -3.99 -5.81
C HIS A 249 1.25 -4.23 -6.50
N PHE A 250 1.02 -3.69 -7.67
CA PHE A 250 -0.23 -3.89 -8.35
C PHE A 250 -0.08 -4.05 -9.85
N ALA A 251 -1.04 -4.77 -10.44
CA ALA A 251 -1.21 -4.94 -11.85
C ALA A 251 -2.45 -4.18 -12.33
N MET A 252 -2.37 -3.54 -13.48
CA MET A 252 -3.40 -2.67 -14.03
C MET A 252 -3.51 -2.87 -15.54
N THR A 253 -4.74 -2.92 -16.08
CA THR A 253 -4.92 -2.93 -17.53
C THR A 253 -4.59 -1.57 -18.18
N PRO A 254 -4.37 -1.52 -19.51
CA PRO A 254 -4.18 -0.25 -20.23
C PRO A 254 -5.35 0.74 -20.08
N GLU A 255 -6.55 0.26 -19.78
CA GLU A 255 -7.75 1.05 -19.50
C GLU A 255 -7.74 1.66 -18.09
N ARG A 256 -6.70 1.38 -17.30
CA ARG A 256 -6.46 1.84 -15.93
C ARG A 256 -7.38 1.21 -14.88
N ILE A 257 -7.79 -0.04 -15.09
CA ILE A 257 -8.45 -0.89 -14.10
C ILE A 257 -7.40 -1.75 -13.42
N ILE A 258 -7.26 -1.64 -12.10
CA ILE A 258 -6.32 -2.46 -11.32
C ILE A 258 -6.91 -3.85 -11.15
N THR A 259 -6.15 -4.87 -11.54
CA THR A 259 -6.60 -6.27 -11.60
C THR A 259 -6.10 -7.13 -10.46
N ALA A 260 -4.99 -6.74 -9.85
CA ALA A 260 -4.39 -7.45 -8.71
C ALA A 260 -3.58 -6.51 -7.84
N VAL A 261 -3.44 -6.85 -6.57
CA VAL A 261 -2.56 -6.17 -5.62
C VAL A 261 -1.93 -7.15 -4.64
N VAL A 262 -0.70 -6.82 -4.23
CA VAL A 262 0.01 -7.50 -3.14
C VAL A 262 0.65 -6.43 -2.28
N SER A 263 0.36 -6.44 -0.99
CA SER A 263 1.02 -5.56 -0.03
C SER A 263 2.19 -6.27 0.62
N SER A 264 3.29 -5.56 0.82
CA SER A 264 4.51 -6.10 1.44
C SER A 264 5.17 -5.08 2.36
N THR A 265 6.12 -5.55 3.15
CA THR A 265 7.02 -4.69 3.92
C THR A 265 7.95 -3.92 2.98
N GLY A 266 8.42 -2.73 3.40
CA GLY A 266 9.21 -1.82 2.58
C GLY A 266 10.53 -2.38 2.03
N ASP A 267 11.09 -3.40 2.68
CA ASP A 267 12.36 -4.05 2.33
C ASP A 267 12.27 -5.00 1.12
N LYS A 268 11.08 -5.41 0.73
CA LYS A 268 10.89 -6.41 -0.34
C LYS A 268 11.19 -5.83 -1.72
N ALA A 269 11.85 -6.65 -2.56
CA ALA A 269 12.08 -6.31 -3.96
C ALA A 269 10.82 -6.55 -4.79
N ASP A 270 10.56 -5.66 -5.74
CA ASP A 270 9.31 -5.63 -6.51
C ASP A 270 9.14 -6.87 -7.41
N GLY A 271 10.20 -7.34 -8.05
CA GLY A 271 10.16 -8.52 -8.92
C GLY A 271 9.73 -9.82 -8.21
N LYS A 272 9.80 -9.89 -6.86
CA LYS A 272 9.32 -11.07 -6.13
C LYS A 272 7.83 -11.32 -6.26
N PHE A 273 7.07 -10.32 -6.64
CA PHE A 273 5.60 -10.39 -6.71
C PHE A 273 5.08 -10.48 -8.14
N THR A 274 5.96 -10.58 -9.14
CA THR A 274 5.60 -10.65 -10.56
C THR A 274 4.62 -11.79 -10.84
N GLN A 275 4.97 -13.01 -10.42
CA GLN A 275 4.16 -14.20 -10.67
C GLN A 275 2.81 -14.15 -9.95
N GLU A 276 2.81 -13.74 -8.69
CA GLU A 276 1.60 -13.58 -7.89
C GLU A 276 0.63 -12.53 -8.50
N LEU A 277 1.16 -11.40 -9.01
CA LEU A 277 0.35 -10.39 -9.69
C LEU A 277 -0.27 -10.92 -10.99
N ILE A 278 0.49 -11.73 -11.75
CA ILE A 278 -0.03 -12.39 -12.94
C ILE A 278 -1.15 -13.37 -12.56
N GLU A 279 -0.90 -14.26 -11.60
CA GLU A 279 -1.84 -15.28 -11.16
C GLU A 279 -3.14 -14.67 -10.65
N LYS A 280 -3.06 -13.69 -9.74
CA LYS A 280 -4.23 -12.96 -9.23
C LYS A 280 -4.99 -12.23 -10.34
N SER A 281 -4.30 -11.68 -11.34
CA SER A 281 -4.97 -11.05 -12.48
C SER A 281 -5.72 -12.09 -13.34
N ILE A 282 -5.14 -13.28 -13.51
CA ILE A 282 -5.80 -14.40 -14.21
C ILE A 282 -7.01 -14.90 -13.41
N GLU A 283 -6.88 -15.08 -12.11
CA GLU A 283 -7.98 -15.45 -11.21
C GLU A 283 -9.14 -14.45 -11.29
N ASN A 284 -8.83 -13.16 -11.39
CA ASN A 284 -9.81 -12.09 -11.61
C ASN A 284 -10.31 -12.02 -13.07
N GLY A 285 -9.96 -13.00 -13.89
CA GLY A 285 -10.51 -13.22 -15.22
C GLY A 285 -9.83 -12.43 -16.32
N ILE A 286 -8.61 -11.94 -16.15
CA ILE A 286 -7.81 -11.32 -17.22
C ILE A 286 -6.99 -12.42 -17.92
N PRO A 287 -7.16 -12.66 -19.21
CA PRO A 287 -6.31 -13.60 -19.95
C PRO A 287 -4.96 -12.95 -20.24
N VAL A 288 -4.06 -12.95 -19.21
CA VAL A 288 -2.78 -12.23 -19.31
C VAL A 288 -1.93 -12.76 -20.45
N ASP A 289 -1.69 -11.94 -21.48
CA ASP A 289 -0.86 -12.25 -22.65
C ASP A 289 0.44 -11.42 -22.69
N ALA A 290 0.49 -10.29 -21.97
CA ALA A 290 1.70 -9.48 -21.84
C ALA A 290 1.75 -8.77 -20.48
N LEU A 291 2.95 -8.67 -19.92
CA LEU A 291 3.26 -7.89 -18.73
C LEU A 291 4.22 -6.75 -19.10
N ILE A 292 3.83 -5.52 -18.76
CA ILE A 292 4.62 -4.30 -18.96
C ILE A 292 5.10 -3.83 -17.59
N GLY A 293 6.41 -3.75 -17.40
CA GLY A 293 7.01 -3.32 -16.13
C GLY A 293 8.38 -2.69 -16.35
N ASP A 294 8.99 -2.22 -15.27
CA ASP A 294 10.37 -1.76 -15.34
C ASP A 294 11.38 -2.92 -15.16
N GLY A 295 12.68 -2.59 -15.12
CA GLY A 295 13.73 -3.57 -14.99
C GLY A 295 13.73 -4.40 -13.70
N ALA A 296 12.93 -4.06 -12.70
CA ALA A 296 12.77 -4.89 -11.51
C ALA A 296 11.98 -6.18 -11.78
N TYR A 297 11.14 -6.18 -12.82
CA TYR A 297 10.32 -7.30 -13.25
C TYR A 297 10.94 -8.12 -14.39
N SER A 298 12.24 -7.92 -14.65
CA SER A 298 13.01 -8.66 -15.69
C SER A 298 13.94 -9.72 -15.08
N GLY A 299 13.64 -10.22 -13.90
CA GLY A 299 14.38 -11.31 -13.26
C GLY A 299 14.36 -12.58 -14.14
N LYS A 300 15.39 -13.41 -14.01
CA LYS A 300 15.47 -14.65 -14.79
C LYS A 300 14.24 -15.54 -14.55
N ASP A 301 13.83 -15.69 -13.31
CA ASP A 301 12.66 -16.50 -12.93
C ASP A 301 11.37 -15.92 -13.53
N ASP A 302 11.25 -14.60 -13.64
CA ASP A 302 10.11 -13.92 -14.25
C ASP A 302 10.07 -14.13 -15.78
N LEU A 303 11.25 -14.03 -16.42
CA LEU A 303 11.37 -14.31 -17.86
C LEU A 303 11.08 -15.79 -18.18
N GLU A 304 11.56 -16.73 -17.34
CA GLU A 304 11.26 -18.16 -17.47
C GLU A 304 9.76 -18.44 -17.29
N TYR A 305 9.14 -17.79 -16.30
CA TYR A 305 7.71 -17.88 -16.06
C TYR A 305 6.90 -17.37 -17.28
N GLY A 306 7.26 -16.18 -17.79
CA GLY A 306 6.64 -15.61 -18.98
C GLY A 306 6.75 -16.52 -20.19
N ALA A 307 7.93 -17.06 -20.46
CA ALA A 307 8.17 -18.00 -21.57
C ALA A 307 7.33 -19.27 -21.42
N LYS A 308 7.26 -19.84 -20.22
CA LYS A 308 6.48 -21.06 -19.93
C LYS A 308 4.97 -20.85 -20.13
N HIS A 309 4.46 -19.66 -19.81
CA HIS A 309 3.02 -19.35 -19.85
C HIS A 309 2.60 -18.57 -21.11
N ASN A 310 3.51 -18.37 -22.07
CA ASN A 310 3.29 -17.57 -23.28
C ASN A 310 2.91 -16.11 -22.98
N ILE A 311 3.46 -15.54 -21.94
CA ILE A 311 3.28 -14.14 -21.56
C ILE A 311 4.47 -13.33 -22.05
N ALA A 312 4.21 -12.32 -22.89
CA ALA A 312 5.26 -11.43 -23.38
C ALA A 312 5.74 -10.49 -22.24
N MET A 313 7.01 -10.61 -21.86
CA MET A 313 7.59 -9.75 -20.81
C MET A 313 8.14 -8.47 -21.44
N ILE A 314 7.37 -7.38 -21.34
CA ILE A 314 7.75 -6.04 -21.83
C ILE A 314 8.47 -5.28 -20.69
N THR A 315 9.58 -5.85 -20.27
CA THR A 315 10.39 -5.37 -19.15
C THR A 315 11.84 -5.22 -19.61
N PRO A 316 12.40 -4.00 -19.60
CA PRO A 316 13.80 -3.80 -20.00
C PRO A 316 14.71 -4.49 -19.01
N LEU A 317 15.71 -5.17 -19.51
CA LEU A 317 16.74 -5.75 -18.67
C LEU A 317 17.51 -4.63 -17.95
N HIS A 318 17.86 -4.86 -16.71
CA HIS A 318 18.71 -3.91 -15.99
C HIS A 318 20.09 -3.81 -16.69
N PRO A 319 20.70 -2.61 -16.82
CA PRO A 319 21.98 -2.45 -17.49
C PRO A 319 23.12 -3.34 -17.00
N SER A 320 23.07 -3.79 -15.73
CA SER A 320 24.05 -4.76 -15.20
C SER A 320 23.90 -6.15 -15.82
N VAL A 321 22.72 -6.44 -16.40
CA VAL A 321 22.37 -7.74 -17.02
C VAL A 321 22.89 -7.87 -18.44
N TYR A 322 23.05 -6.75 -19.17
CA TYR A 322 23.56 -6.77 -20.54
C TYR A 322 24.97 -7.34 -20.70
N ASN A 323 25.67 -7.60 -19.62
CA ASN A 323 27.13 -7.73 -19.68
C ASN A 323 27.74 -8.91 -18.88
N GLY A 324 27.05 -10.05 -18.71
CA GLY A 324 27.76 -11.14 -18.05
C GLY A 324 27.00 -12.46 -17.87
N GLN A 325 27.73 -13.53 -17.51
CA GLN A 325 27.16 -14.85 -17.18
C GLN A 325 26.66 -14.87 -15.74
N GLU A 326 25.57 -15.59 -15.50
CA GLU A 326 25.05 -15.90 -14.18
C GLU A 326 26.15 -16.58 -13.34
N SER A 327 26.66 -15.89 -12.35
CA SER A 327 27.51 -16.53 -11.36
C SER A 327 26.66 -17.52 -10.59
N MET A 328 26.88 -18.81 -10.80
CA MET A 328 26.26 -19.94 -10.11
C MET A 328 26.58 -20.00 -8.60
N ARG A 329 26.93 -18.88 -7.99
CA ARG A 329 26.92 -18.76 -6.55
C ARG A 329 25.49 -18.46 -6.14
N LYS A 330 24.81 -19.49 -5.64
CA LYS A 330 23.59 -19.37 -4.81
C LYS A 330 23.87 -18.39 -3.65
N CYS A 331 23.96 -17.11 -3.96
CA CYS A 331 24.00 -16.06 -2.96
C CYS A 331 22.59 -15.86 -2.46
N HIS A 332 22.29 -16.63 -1.45
CA HIS A 332 21.05 -16.58 -0.71
C HIS A 332 20.77 -15.14 -0.27
N GLY A 333 19.70 -14.53 -0.81
CA GLY A 333 19.04 -13.42 -0.22
C GLY A 333 19.48 -12.00 -0.58
N PHE A 334 20.24 -11.78 -1.66
CA PHE A 334 20.42 -10.43 -2.22
C PHE A 334 19.27 -10.11 -3.17
N SER A 335 18.62 -8.95 -2.98
CA SER A 335 17.54 -8.47 -3.84
C SER A 335 17.93 -7.13 -4.46
N PHE A 336 17.59 -6.95 -5.74
CA PHE A 336 17.86 -5.69 -6.44
C PHE A 336 16.78 -4.66 -6.10
N ASN A 337 17.21 -3.47 -5.65
CA ASN A 337 16.34 -2.31 -5.47
C ASN A 337 16.41 -1.44 -6.73
N LYS A 338 15.30 -1.33 -7.44
CA LYS A 338 15.21 -0.59 -8.72
C LYS A 338 15.45 0.90 -8.56
N ASP A 339 14.92 1.48 -7.48
CA ASP A 339 14.92 2.92 -7.26
C ASP A 339 16.31 3.42 -6.89
N ALA A 340 17.06 2.60 -6.14
CA ALA A 340 18.44 2.88 -5.76
C ALA A 340 19.45 2.39 -6.82
N GLY A 341 19.07 1.50 -7.73
CA GLY A 341 19.97 0.85 -8.67
C GLY A 341 21.06 0.02 -7.99
N MET A 342 20.78 -0.53 -6.79
CA MET A 342 21.70 -1.22 -5.90
C MET A 342 21.08 -2.52 -5.36
N TYR A 343 21.92 -3.46 -4.92
CA TYR A 343 21.48 -4.66 -4.22
C TYR A 343 21.34 -4.43 -2.73
N VAL A 344 20.32 -5.04 -2.14
CA VAL A 344 20.06 -5.09 -0.70
C VAL A 344 20.25 -6.53 -0.23
N CYS A 345 20.99 -6.73 0.86
CA CYS A 345 21.21 -8.06 1.44
C CYS A 345 20.04 -8.52 2.30
N THR A 346 20.00 -9.79 2.71
CA THR A 346 18.97 -10.38 3.59
C THR A 346 18.77 -9.66 4.91
N ALA A 347 19.82 -8.99 5.41
CA ALA A 347 19.73 -8.18 6.63
C ALA A 347 19.24 -6.74 6.38
N GLY A 348 18.76 -6.42 5.16
CA GLY A 348 18.25 -5.11 4.81
C GLY A 348 19.32 -4.03 4.51
N HIS A 349 20.61 -4.40 4.47
CA HIS A 349 21.67 -3.43 4.15
C HIS A 349 21.84 -3.32 2.64
N MET A 350 21.80 -2.09 2.13
CA MET A 350 22.04 -1.78 0.73
C MET A 350 23.54 -1.65 0.45
N ALA A 351 23.97 -2.06 -0.75
CA ALA A 351 25.29 -1.78 -1.24
C ALA A 351 25.54 -0.28 -1.32
N PHE A 352 26.73 0.18 -0.91
CA PHE A 352 27.07 1.61 -0.92
C PHE A 352 27.80 2.05 -2.19
N SER A 353 28.34 1.11 -2.94
CA SER A 353 29.00 1.39 -4.23
C SER A 353 28.91 0.20 -5.19
N LYS A 354 29.09 0.47 -6.47
CA LYS A 354 29.20 -0.56 -7.51
C LYS A 354 30.31 -0.23 -8.48
N THR A 355 30.96 -1.28 -9.00
CA THR A 355 31.99 -1.16 -10.05
C THR A 355 31.63 -2.03 -11.24
N HIS A 356 31.88 -1.50 -12.43
CA HIS A 356 31.76 -2.22 -13.69
C HIS A 356 33.16 -2.73 -14.09
N ASN A 357 33.39 -4.02 -13.93
CA ASN A 357 34.64 -4.62 -14.32
C ASN A 357 34.49 -5.24 -15.72
N GLY A 358 35.22 -4.72 -16.68
CA GLY A 358 35.47 -5.42 -17.94
C GLY A 358 36.36 -6.64 -17.65
N GLY A 359 35.76 -7.85 -17.70
CA GLY A 359 36.49 -9.07 -17.38
C GLY A 359 37.69 -9.29 -18.29
N LYS A 360 38.74 -9.95 -17.79
CA LYS A 360 39.88 -10.41 -18.59
C LYS A 360 39.37 -11.38 -19.68
N LYS A 361 39.78 -11.12 -20.91
CA LYS A 361 39.52 -12.02 -22.05
C LYS A 361 40.03 -13.43 -21.75
N GLN A 362 39.14 -14.40 -21.61
CA GLN A 362 39.47 -15.80 -21.80
C GLN A 362 38.72 -16.28 -23.07
N LYS A 363 39.47 -16.61 -24.10
CA LYS A 363 38.97 -17.19 -25.36
C LYS A 363 37.83 -16.41 -26.06
N GLY A 364 38.09 -15.13 -26.38
CA GLY A 364 37.20 -14.40 -27.33
C GLY A 364 35.95 -13.75 -26.74
N GLU A 365 35.53 -14.04 -25.53
CA GLU A 365 34.34 -13.47 -24.89
C GLU A 365 34.69 -12.44 -23.80
N THR A 366 34.07 -11.27 -23.87
CA THR A 366 34.26 -10.22 -22.87
C THR A 366 33.23 -10.41 -21.76
N ARG A 367 33.62 -11.07 -20.66
CA ARG A 367 32.79 -11.08 -19.46
C ARG A 367 32.74 -9.71 -18.84
N ARG A 368 31.55 -9.14 -18.74
CA ARG A 368 31.34 -7.91 -17.95
C ARG A 368 30.65 -8.30 -16.66
N VAL A 369 31.24 -7.94 -15.52
CA VAL A 369 30.74 -8.22 -14.16
C VAL A 369 30.48 -6.90 -13.48
N VAL A 370 29.29 -6.76 -12.91
CA VAL A 370 29.00 -5.66 -11.99
C VAL A 370 29.15 -6.19 -10.57
N THR A 371 30.01 -5.54 -9.80
CA THR A 371 30.28 -5.90 -8.41
C THR A 371 29.74 -4.80 -7.51
N TYR A 372 28.88 -5.18 -6.59
CA TYR A 372 28.26 -4.33 -5.57
C TYR A 372 28.97 -4.54 -4.25
N TYR A 373 29.33 -3.46 -3.56
CA TYR A 373 30.08 -3.50 -2.30
C TYR A 373 29.20 -3.11 -1.13
N PHE A 374 29.34 -3.88 -0.04
CA PHE A 374 28.60 -3.72 1.21
C PHE A 374 29.52 -3.25 2.32
N ASP A 375 28.96 -2.49 3.27
CA ASP A 375 29.69 -1.98 4.43
C ASP A 375 30.12 -3.15 5.34
N VAL A 376 31.43 -3.35 5.43
CA VAL A 376 32.04 -4.45 6.19
C VAL A 376 31.78 -4.31 7.69
N GLU A 377 31.71 -3.09 8.23
CA GLU A 377 31.44 -2.88 9.65
C GLU A 377 30.05 -3.38 10.03
N LYS A 378 29.06 -3.14 9.16
CA LYS A 378 27.72 -3.71 9.32
C LYS A 378 27.70 -5.22 9.19
N CYS A 379 28.53 -5.79 8.30
CA CYS A 379 28.63 -7.22 8.11
C CYS A 379 29.28 -7.95 9.31
N LYS A 380 30.25 -7.34 9.98
CA LYS A 380 30.90 -7.89 11.19
C LYS A 380 29.88 -8.10 12.32
N ASN A 381 28.96 -7.18 12.48
CA ASN A 381 27.96 -7.20 13.56
C ASN A 381 26.59 -7.78 13.12
N CYS A 382 26.50 -8.33 11.90
CA CYS A 382 25.25 -8.81 11.33
C CYS A 382 24.81 -10.14 11.99
N PRO A 383 23.55 -10.26 12.43
CA PRO A 383 23.03 -11.51 12.99
C PRO A 383 22.99 -12.65 11.95
N LEU A 384 22.94 -12.32 10.65
CA LEU A 384 22.92 -13.25 9.54
C LEU A 384 24.30 -13.45 8.89
N ARG A 385 25.39 -13.17 9.63
CA ARG A 385 26.75 -13.24 9.08
C ARG A 385 27.22 -14.67 8.75
N ASN A 386 26.65 -15.68 9.41
CA ASN A 386 27.04 -17.06 9.20
C ASN A 386 26.74 -17.52 7.77
N GLY A 387 27.78 -17.97 7.04
CA GLY A 387 27.67 -18.33 5.63
C GLY A 387 27.63 -17.15 4.65
N CYS A 388 27.46 -15.92 5.14
CA CYS A 388 27.44 -14.71 4.32
C CYS A 388 28.76 -13.92 4.40
N TYR A 389 29.27 -13.64 5.60
CA TYR A 389 30.50 -12.88 5.81
C TYR A 389 31.62 -13.76 6.35
N LYS A 390 32.78 -13.68 5.74
CA LYS A 390 34.01 -14.38 6.22
C LYS A 390 34.77 -13.44 7.15
N GLU A 391 35.03 -13.90 8.37
CA GLU A 391 35.75 -13.12 9.37
C GLU A 391 37.15 -12.72 8.87
N GLY A 392 37.55 -11.47 9.11
CA GLY A 392 38.82 -10.92 8.61
C GLY A 392 38.77 -10.42 7.16
N SER A 393 37.66 -10.57 6.44
CA SER A 393 37.54 -10.04 5.09
C SER A 393 37.52 -8.51 5.11
N LYS A 394 38.34 -7.89 4.23
CA LYS A 394 38.41 -6.43 4.07
C LYS A 394 37.27 -5.86 3.22
N THR A 395 36.58 -6.73 2.47
CA THR A 395 35.46 -6.35 1.59
C THR A 395 34.36 -7.37 1.66
N LYS A 396 33.11 -6.92 1.56
CA LYS A 396 31.96 -7.76 1.25
C LYS A 396 31.36 -7.29 -0.05
N SER A 397 31.27 -8.18 -1.03
CA SER A 397 30.74 -7.85 -2.34
C SER A 397 29.76 -8.91 -2.83
N TYR A 398 28.88 -8.51 -3.71
CA TYR A 398 28.03 -9.35 -4.54
C TYR A 398 28.31 -9.02 -6.00
N SER A 399 28.57 -10.04 -6.81
CA SER A 399 28.87 -9.83 -8.24
C SER A 399 27.85 -10.56 -9.08
N GLU A 400 27.31 -9.86 -10.05
CA GLU A 400 26.35 -10.38 -11.03
C GLU A 400 27.00 -10.50 -12.41
N THR A 401 26.85 -11.66 -13.04
CA THR A 401 27.39 -11.96 -14.36
C THR A 401 26.29 -12.60 -15.18
N ILE A 402 26.01 -12.09 -16.39
CA ILE A 402 24.86 -12.54 -17.16
C ILE A 402 25.19 -12.93 -18.60
N GLN A 403 24.86 -14.17 -18.92
CA GLN A 403 24.48 -14.62 -20.25
C GLN A 403 23.67 -15.92 -20.11
N SER A 404 22.36 -15.84 -20.36
CA SER A 404 21.53 -16.99 -20.67
C SER A 404 20.84 -16.73 -22.00
N ASP A 405 20.44 -17.78 -22.71
CA ASP A 405 19.71 -17.66 -23.97
C ASP A 405 18.43 -16.82 -23.81
N LEU A 406 17.80 -16.89 -22.64
CA LEU A 406 16.64 -16.06 -22.28
C LEU A 406 16.97 -14.57 -22.24
N HIS A 407 18.09 -14.20 -21.64
CA HIS A 407 18.51 -12.79 -21.60
C HIS A 407 18.91 -12.30 -22.98
N GLN A 408 19.57 -13.14 -23.78
CA GLN A 408 19.89 -12.80 -25.17
C GLN A 408 18.61 -12.57 -25.97
N GLY A 409 17.63 -13.48 -25.85
CA GLY A 409 16.32 -13.34 -26.50
C GLY A 409 15.59 -12.08 -26.04
N GLN A 410 15.69 -11.71 -24.74
CA GLN A 410 15.09 -10.46 -24.21
C GLN A 410 15.78 -9.23 -24.80
N ILE A 411 17.12 -9.22 -24.90
CA ILE A 411 17.88 -8.12 -25.56
C ILE A 411 17.41 -7.92 -27.01
N GLU A 412 17.25 -9.03 -27.75
CA GLU A 412 16.77 -8.97 -29.14
C GLU A 412 15.33 -8.43 -29.19
N PHE A 413 14.47 -8.89 -28.27
CA PHE A 413 13.09 -8.44 -28.18
C PHE A 413 12.98 -6.96 -27.84
N GLU A 414 13.78 -6.43 -26.90
CA GLU A 414 13.81 -5.01 -26.54
C GLU A 414 14.12 -4.09 -27.71
N ASN A 415 14.87 -4.56 -28.70
CA ASN A 415 15.21 -3.79 -29.88
C ASN A 415 14.06 -3.74 -30.92
N THR A 416 13.01 -4.53 -30.76
CA THR A 416 11.87 -4.54 -31.68
C THR A 416 10.97 -3.32 -31.51
N GLU A 417 10.32 -2.89 -32.60
CA GLU A 417 9.31 -1.82 -32.53
C GLU A 417 8.12 -2.22 -31.67
N ARG A 418 7.71 -3.50 -31.69
CA ARG A 418 6.64 -4.02 -30.83
C ARG A 418 6.92 -3.80 -29.36
N PHE A 419 8.15 -4.07 -28.89
CA PHE A 419 8.52 -3.80 -27.49
C PHE A 419 8.43 -2.32 -27.17
N LYS A 420 9.01 -1.47 -27.99
CA LYS A 420 9.03 0.00 -27.79
C LYS A 420 7.62 0.60 -27.76
N GLU A 421 6.75 0.13 -28.63
CA GLU A 421 5.37 0.57 -28.70
C GLU A 421 4.60 0.19 -27.42
N LEU A 422 4.68 -1.07 -26.99
CA LEU A 422 4.02 -1.55 -25.78
C LEU A 422 4.60 -0.91 -24.50
N TYR A 423 5.91 -0.76 -24.44
CA TYR A 423 6.58 -0.18 -23.28
C TYR A 423 6.18 1.28 -23.05
N ARG A 424 5.80 2.01 -24.09
CA ARG A 424 5.26 3.38 -23.96
C ARG A 424 4.00 3.43 -23.09
N GLU A 425 3.24 2.36 -22.96
CA GLU A 425 2.05 2.35 -22.11
C GLU A 425 2.36 2.42 -20.62
N ARG A 426 3.62 2.19 -20.21
CA ARG A 426 4.05 2.18 -18.81
C ARG A 426 3.73 3.48 -18.06
N TYR A 427 3.74 4.65 -18.72
CA TYR A 427 3.42 5.93 -18.07
C TYR A 427 2.03 5.94 -17.41
N LYS A 428 1.10 5.09 -17.88
CA LYS A 428 -0.27 5.03 -17.33
C LYS A 428 -0.29 4.62 -15.87
N ILE A 429 0.65 3.75 -15.44
CA ILE A 429 0.70 3.30 -14.06
C ILE A 429 1.32 4.35 -13.14
N GLU A 430 2.21 5.19 -13.64
CA GLU A 430 2.77 6.31 -12.87
C GLU A 430 1.67 7.33 -12.52
N ALA A 431 0.78 7.61 -13.47
CA ALA A 431 -0.39 8.45 -13.22
C ALA A 431 -1.35 7.82 -12.19
N LYS A 432 -1.51 6.50 -12.21
CA LYS A 432 -2.33 5.76 -11.23
C LYS A 432 -1.67 5.77 -9.86
N ASN A 433 -0.36 5.62 -9.75
CA ASN A 433 0.39 5.78 -8.51
C ASN A 433 0.18 7.16 -7.87
N SER A 434 0.21 8.20 -8.70
CA SER A 434 -0.03 9.57 -8.24
C SER A 434 -1.47 9.75 -7.74
N GLU A 435 -2.46 9.19 -8.43
CA GLU A 435 -3.87 9.21 -8.01
C GLU A 435 -4.05 8.51 -6.64
N LEU A 436 -3.53 7.28 -6.49
CA LEU A 436 -3.62 6.51 -5.26
C LEU A 436 -2.99 7.25 -4.07
N LYS A 437 -1.82 7.88 -4.27
CA LYS A 437 -1.12 8.60 -3.21
C LYS A 437 -1.77 9.92 -2.83
N ASN A 438 -2.07 10.74 -3.83
CA ASN A 438 -2.44 12.15 -3.59
C ASN A 438 -3.93 12.34 -3.39
N VAL A 439 -4.76 11.43 -3.91
CA VAL A 439 -6.23 11.53 -3.81
C VAL A 439 -6.79 10.50 -2.82
N HIS A 440 -6.21 9.30 -2.74
CA HIS A 440 -6.74 8.20 -1.96
C HIS A 440 -5.85 7.79 -0.77
N GLY A 441 -4.96 8.68 -0.33
CA GLY A 441 -4.26 8.59 0.94
C GLY A 441 -3.12 7.55 1.03
N LEU A 442 -2.72 6.89 -0.08
CA LEU A 442 -1.66 5.88 -0.05
C LEU A 442 -0.22 6.44 0.05
N ASN A 443 -0.04 7.71 0.37
CA ASN A 443 1.26 8.28 0.71
C ASN A 443 1.68 7.96 2.16
N ARG A 444 0.71 7.75 3.06
CA ARG A 444 0.90 7.41 4.47
C ARG A 444 -0.08 6.33 4.89
N CYS A 445 0.37 5.38 5.70
CA CYS A 445 -0.50 4.36 6.28
C CYS A 445 -1.37 4.97 7.40
N ASP A 446 -2.65 4.64 7.41
CA ASP A 446 -3.61 5.14 8.43
C ASP A 446 -3.39 4.47 9.79
N SER A 447 -2.93 3.22 9.78
CA SER A 447 -2.76 2.40 10.98
C SER A 447 -1.48 1.56 10.89
N THR A 448 -1.17 0.76 11.91
CA THR A 448 -0.01 -0.14 11.96
C THR A 448 -0.35 -1.53 11.39
N GLY A 449 0.69 -2.24 10.99
CA GLY A 449 0.58 -3.62 10.55
C GLY A 449 0.28 -3.80 9.05
N LEU A 450 0.79 -4.90 8.51
CA LEU A 450 0.66 -5.23 7.08
C LEU A 450 -0.80 -5.44 6.68
N PHE A 451 -1.61 -6.00 7.59
CA PHE A 451 -3.03 -6.19 7.34
C PHE A 451 -3.75 -4.83 7.14
N SER A 452 -3.52 -3.86 8.03
CA SER A 452 -4.11 -2.51 7.93
C SER A 452 -3.71 -1.84 6.63
N MET A 453 -2.44 -1.97 6.24
CA MET A 453 -1.96 -1.47 4.95
C MET A 453 -2.62 -2.16 3.76
N THR A 454 -2.78 -3.49 3.83
CA THR A 454 -3.46 -4.26 2.79
C THR A 454 -4.92 -3.81 2.64
N LEU A 455 -5.63 -3.62 3.73
CA LEU A 455 -7.00 -3.14 3.73
C LEU A 455 -7.11 -1.73 3.14
N GLN A 456 -6.28 -0.80 3.60
CA GLN A 456 -6.23 0.57 3.07
C GLN A 456 -5.97 0.58 1.56
N THR A 457 -4.99 -0.20 1.10
CA THR A 457 -4.67 -0.33 -0.32
C THR A 457 -5.83 -0.91 -1.12
N THR A 458 -6.44 -2.00 -0.63
CA THR A 458 -7.57 -2.65 -1.31
C THR A 458 -8.78 -1.73 -1.43
N MET A 459 -9.11 -0.99 -0.37
CA MET A 459 -10.22 -0.04 -0.40
C MET A 459 -9.95 1.13 -1.34
N ALA A 460 -8.72 1.65 -1.38
CA ALA A 460 -8.32 2.68 -2.34
C ALA A 460 -8.43 2.15 -3.79
N ILE A 461 -7.94 0.94 -4.05
CA ILE A 461 -8.02 0.30 -5.38
C ILE A 461 -9.47 0.05 -5.78
N PHE A 462 -10.28 -0.50 -4.89
CA PHE A 462 -11.71 -0.69 -5.14
C PHE A 462 -12.38 0.62 -5.56
N THR A 463 -12.10 1.69 -4.82
CA THR A 463 -12.65 3.03 -5.07
C THR A 463 -12.21 3.59 -6.42
N VAL A 464 -10.91 3.54 -6.75
CA VAL A 464 -10.43 4.08 -8.04
C VAL A 464 -10.91 3.26 -9.22
N ASN A 465 -11.07 1.94 -9.05
CA ASN A 465 -11.64 1.09 -10.08
C ASN A 465 -13.09 1.47 -10.38
N ILE A 466 -13.93 1.62 -9.36
CA ILE A 466 -15.33 2.04 -9.53
C ILE A 466 -15.42 3.40 -10.22
N LYS A 467 -14.63 4.40 -9.75
CA LYS A 467 -14.56 5.72 -10.40
C LYS A 467 -14.16 5.61 -11.89
N ARG A 468 -13.14 4.78 -12.17
CA ARG A 468 -12.67 4.60 -13.55
C ARG A 468 -13.70 3.91 -14.44
N ILE A 469 -14.40 2.90 -13.93
CA ILE A 469 -15.48 2.22 -14.62
C ILE A 469 -16.57 3.22 -15.01
N ILE A 470 -17.05 4.04 -14.07
CA ILE A 470 -18.06 5.06 -14.32
C ILE A 470 -17.56 6.04 -15.40
N THR A 471 -16.32 6.51 -15.31
CA THR A 471 -15.73 7.40 -16.30
C THR A 471 -15.74 6.77 -17.69
N LEU A 472 -15.29 5.51 -17.80
CA LEU A 472 -15.25 4.78 -19.09
C LEU A 472 -16.64 4.51 -19.65
N MET A 473 -17.64 4.27 -18.80
CA MET A 473 -19.04 4.13 -19.22
C MET A 473 -19.59 5.46 -19.77
N ASN A 474 -19.32 6.56 -19.09
CA ASN A 474 -19.74 7.90 -19.53
C ASN A 474 -19.00 8.35 -20.81
N GLU A 475 -17.76 7.91 -21.04
CA GLU A 475 -17.01 8.16 -22.29
C GLU A 475 -17.59 7.34 -23.47
N LYS A 476 -18.32 6.25 -23.20
CA LYS A 476 -18.96 5.39 -24.19
C LYS A 476 -20.38 5.83 -24.57
N ALA A 477 -21.08 6.51 -23.66
CA ALA A 477 -22.44 7.00 -23.83
C ALA A 477 -22.46 8.30 -24.67
#